data_b28384d1861b38100234f7aea1ff5d51
#
_entry.id   b28384d1861b38100234f7aea1ff5d51
#
_cell.length_a   1.000
_cell.length_b   1.000
_cell.length_c   1.000
_cell.angle_alpha   90.00
_cell.angle_beta   90.00
_cell.angle_gamma   90.00
#
_symmetry.space_group_name_H-M   'P 1'
#
loop_
_entity.id
_entity.type
_entity.pdbx_description
1 polymer ?
#
loop_
_entity_poly.entity_id
_entity_poly.type
_entity_poly.pdbx_seq_one_letter_code
_entity_poly.pdbx_strand_id
1 'polypeptide(L)'
;MGYDTYKTLYHAYVCPILDYGSEIWGGKSHQSLENVQNKAMRYYTAVHKYAPILGYQGDMAYVSNRNRWKVNMIRYWNKLLKVDVNRILKCVFDYDTNTCNNNFKCSFANNVKQILCDNGMKANYVNKLPVDLNNLKNLLFQNQMKEWQDHIEHKPKLNFLSSFKSSLGKEKYLMLNISRYEISLLSQLRYGILPLRVETGRFRNEKRDDRLCNMCKNNEIEDEEHFLYRCTFYSEEREQLYNKTKMSNQLNSTEKSKLLFTQYVRQFAKYVKNIYIKRRNCIYK
;
A
#
# COMPACT_ATOMS: atom_id res chain seq x y z
N MET A 1 -4.28 -18.89 -5.35
CA MET A 1 -5.38 -18.19 -4.65
C MET A 1 -5.49 -16.78 -5.19
N GLY A 2 -6.68 -16.39 -5.64
CA GLY A 2 -6.94 -15.05 -6.17
C GLY A 2 -6.95 -13.97 -5.08
N TYR A 3 -6.77 -12.70 -5.50
CA TYR A 3 -6.70 -11.55 -4.59
C TYR A 3 -7.94 -11.41 -3.70
N ASP A 4 -9.13 -11.50 -4.28
CA ASP A 4 -10.37 -11.30 -3.52
C ASP A 4 -10.59 -12.41 -2.47
N THR A 5 -10.27 -13.65 -2.81
CA THR A 5 -10.28 -14.78 -1.85
C THR A 5 -9.27 -14.54 -0.72
N TYR A 6 -8.04 -14.13 -1.06
CA TYR A 6 -7.02 -13.81 -0.05
C TYR A 6 -7.47 -12.68 0.89
N LYS A 7 -8.02 -11.62 0.31
CA LYS A 7 -8.54 -10.48 1.08
C LYS A 7 -9.69 -10.90 2.00
N THR A 8 -10.62 -11.73 1.50
CA THR A 8 -11.73 -12.25 2.30
C THR A 8 -11.24 -13.09 3.48
N LEU A 9 -10.29 -14.00 3.25
CA LEU A 9 -9.69 -14.81 4.32
C LEU A 9 -8.95 -13.93 5.35
N TYR A 10 -8.20 -12.94 4.90
CA TYR A 10 -7.55 -11.98 5.79
C TYR A 10 -8.58 -11.25 6.68
N HIS A 11 -9.67 -10.77 6.09
CA HIS A 11 -10.72 -10.07 6.85
C HIS A 11 -11.52 -11.00 7.75
N ALA A 12 -11.72 -12.27 7.38
CA ALA A 12 -12.49 -13.23 8.18
C ALA A 12 -11.68 -13.81 9.36
N TYR A 13 -10.38 -14.05 9.18
CA TYR A 13 -9.59 -14.79 10.18
C TYR A 13 -8.55 -13.93 10.90
N VAL A 14 -7.98 -12.92 10.25
CA VAL A 14 -6.91 -12.12 10.84
C VAL A 14 -7.45 -10.83 11.45
N CYS A 15 -8.30 -10.11 10.73
CA CYS A 15 -8.85 -8.83 11.23
C CYS A 15 -9.61 -8.96 12.55
N PRO A 16 -10.45 -9.99 12.81
CA PRO A 16 -11.15 -10.08 14.10
C PRO A 16 -10.21 -10.20 15.29
N ILE A 17 -9.07 -10.87 15.11
CA ILE A 17 -8.03 -10.97 16.14
C ILE A 17 -7.36 -9.62 16.38
N LEU A 18 -7.00 -8.92 15.29
CA LEU A 18 -6.37 -7.60 15.37
C LEU A 18 -7.31 -6.50 15.86
N ASP A 19 -8.60 -6.67 15.67
CA ASP A 19 -9.63 -5.69 16.02
C ASP A 19 -10.27 -5.96 17.38
N TYR A 20 -9.90 -7.06 18.07
CA TYR A 20 -10.47 -7.42 19.38
C TYR A 20 -10.22 -6.33 20.41
N GLY A 21 -11.30 -5.82 21.01
CA GLY A 21 -11.26 -4.75 22.00
C GLY A 21 -10.83 -3.39 21.45
N SER A 22 -10.62 -3.25 20.12
CA SER A 22 -10.18 -1.99 19.51
C SER A 22 -11.17 -0.83 19.69
N GLU A 23 -12.40 -1.11 20.03
CA GLU A 23 -13.38 -0.13 20.45
C GLU A 23 -12.97 0.66 21.70
N ILE A 24 -12.07 0.11 22.52
CA ILE A 24 -11.58 0.77 23.75
C ILE A 24 -10.18 1.36 23.53
N TRP A 25 -9.25 0.59 22.96
CA TRP A 25 -7.84 0.98 22.85
C TRP A 25 -7.44 1.54 21.48
N GLY A 26 -8.34 1.50 20.46
CA GLY A 26 -8.03 1.79 19.05
C GLY A 26 -7.68 3.25 18.72
N GLY A 27 -7.69 4.15 19.69
CA GLY A 27 -7.23 5.53 19.51
C GLY A 27 -5.70 5.67 19.37
N LYS A 28 -4.94 4.64 19.79
CA LYS A 28 -3.47 4.62 19.71
C LYS A 28 -3.00 3.80 18.52
N SER A 29 -1.82 4.13 17.99
CA SER A 29 -1.16 3.30 16.98
C SER A 29 -0.35 2.20 17.65
N HIS A 30 -0.46 0.98 17.12
CA HIS A 30 0.30 -0.19 17.59
C HIS A 30 1.10 -0.78 16.43
N GLN A 31 2.38 -0.40 16.35
CA GLN A 31 3.26 -0.79 15.24
C GLN A 31 3.37 -2.32 15.07
N SER A 32 3.32 -3.09 16.15
CA SER A 32 3.36 -4.55 16.09
C SER A 32 2.15 -5.13 15.33
N LEU A 33 0.96 -4.56 15.53
CA LEU A 33 -0.26 -4.97 14.85
C LEU A 33 -0.29 -4.50 13.39
N GLU A 34 0.20 -3.29 13.10
CA GLU A 34 0.41 -2.83 11.72
C GLU A 34 1.38 -3.75 10.96
N ASN A 35 2.41 -4.26 11.62
CA ASN A 35 3.36 -5.19 11.01
C ASN A 35 2.72 -6.52 10.60
N VAL A 36 1.65 -6.98 11.25
CA VAL A 36 0.90 -8.17 10.84
C VAL A 36 0.22 -7.92 9.49
N GLN A 37 -0.46 -6.77 9.33
CA GLN A 37 -1.06 -6.39 8.04
C GLN A 37 0.00 -6.26 6.95
N ASN A 38 1.11 -5.58 7.24
CA ASN A 38 2.23 -5.44 6.31
C ASN A 38 2.82 -6.80 5.91
N LYS A 39 2.92 -7.75 6.84
CA LYS A 39 3.37 -9.13 6.55
C LYS A 39 2.40 -9.85 5.61
N ALA A 40 1.10 -9.72 5.83
CA ALA A 40 0.09 -10.30 4.95
C ALA A 40 0.17 -9.72 3.53
N MET A 41 0.28 -8.40 3.38
CA MET A 41 0.42 -7.76 2.07
C MET A 41 1.70 -8.20 1.33
N ARG A 42 2.84 -8.27 2.04
CA ARG A 42 4.10 -8.78 1.45
C ARG A 42 4.00 -10.24 1.04
N TYR A 43 3.33 -11.06 1.84
CA TYR A 43 3.11 -12.47 1.49
C TYR A 43 2.31 -12.60 0.19
N TYR A 44 1.25 -11.82 0.00
CA TYR A 44 0.47 -11.86 -1.23
C TYR A 44 1.25 -11.38 -2.44
N THR A 45 1.92 -10.24 -2.34
CA THR A 45 2.76 -9.66 -3.41
C THR A 45 4.06 -10.42 -3.65
N ALA A 46 4.35 -11.44 -2.81
CA ALA A 46 5.54 -12.29 -2.87
C ALA A 46 6.86 -11.48 -2.90
N VAL A 47 6.95 -10.46 -2.04
CA VAL A 47 8.14 -9.63 -1.87
C VAL A 47 8.81 -9.87 -0.50
N HIS A 48 10.11 -9.53 -0.40
CA HIS A 48 10.88 -9.75 0.81
C HIS A 48 10.57 -8.71 1.92
N LYS A 49 11.06 -8.96 3.14
CA LYS A 49 10.75 -8.16 4.34
C LYS A 49 11.17 -6.68 4.28
N TYR A 50 12.13 -6.35 3.42
CA TYR A 50 12.65 -4.99 3.24
C TYR A 50 11.97 -4.22 2.09
N ALA A 51 10.93 -4.80 1.48
CA ALA A 51 10.16 -4.10 0.46
C ALA A 51 9.52 -2.82 1.02
N PRO A 52 9.52 -1.71 0.27
CA PRO A 52 8.91 -0.46 0.72
C PRO A 52 7.42 -0.64 1.04
N ILE A 53 7.03 -0.23 2.24
CA ILE A 53 5.65 -0.36 2.74
C ILE A 53 4.65 0.34 1.81
N LEU A 54 4.97 1.56 1.37
CA LEU A 54 4.11 2.37 0.51
C LEU A 54 3.81 1.68 -0.84
N GLY A 55 4.74 0.87 -1.36
CA GLY A 55 4.55 0.15 -2.62
C GLY A 55 3.37 -0.82 -2.53
N TYR A 56 3.44 -1.81 -1.64
CA TYR A 56 2.38 -2.81 -1.53
C TYR A 56 1.09 -2.27 -0.90
N GLN A 57 1.17 -1.25 -0.03
CA GLN A 57 -0.02 -0.55 0.44
C GLN A 57 -0.76 0.13 -0.70
N GLY A 58 -0.01 0.81 -1.59
CA GLY A 58 -0.54 1.46 -2.79
C GLY A 58 -1.26 0.49 -3.71
N ASP A 59 -0.66 -0.68 -3.95
CA ASP A 59 -1.16 -1.67 -4.91
C ASP A 59 -2.30 -2.53 -4.37
N MET A 60 -2.32 -2.83 -3.07
CA MET A 60 -3.38 -3.64 -2.46
C MET A 60 -4.55 -2.81 -1.92
N ALA A 61 -4.36 -1.52 -1.68
CA ALA A 61 -5.38 -0.59 -1.18
C ALA A 61 -6.11 -1.11 0.07
N TYR A 62 -5.38 -1.70 1.01
CA TYR A 62 -5.96 -2.10 2.29
C TYR A 62 -6.17 -0.85 3.17
N VAL A 63 -7.32 -0.79 3.80
CA VAL A 63 -7.55 0.18 4.88
C VAL A 63 -6.62 -0.17 6.04
N SER A 64 -5.89 0.83 6.56
CA SER A 64 -4.97 0.62 7.69
C SER A 64 -5.72 0.10 8.92
N ASN A 65 -5.05 -0.69 9.74
CA ASN A 65 -5.61 -1.14 11.01
C ASN A 65 -6.04 0.05 11.86
N ARG A 66 -5.21 1.09 11.92
CA ARG A 66 -5.49 2.33 12.64
C ARG A 66 -6.83 2.95 12.26
N ASN A 67 -7.15 3.00 10.97
CA ASN A 67 -8.42 3.56 10.50
C ASN A 67 -9.61 2.65 10.85
N ARG A 68 -9.44 1.32 10.78
CA ARG A 68 -10.48 0.40 11.23
C ARG A 68 -10.77 0.54 12.73
N TRP A 69 -9.72 0.64 13.55
CA TRP A 69 -9.87 0.82 15.00
C TRP A 69 -10.54 2.14 15.37
N LYS A 70 -10.19 3.24 14.69
CA LYS A 70 -10.91 4.52 14.86
C LYS A 70 -12.41 4.35 14.57
N VAL A 71 -12.79 3.66 13.50
CA VAL A 71 -14.20 3.38 13.20
C VAL A 71 -14.85 2.52 14.28
N ASN A 72 -14.15 1.52 14.83
CA ASN A 72 -14.68 0.69 15.91
C ASN A 72 -14.93 1.52 17.18
N MET A 73 -14.00 2.41 17.54
CA MET A 73 -14.20 3.34 18.68
C MET A 73 -15.43 4.23 18.49
N ILE A 74 -15.60 4.83 17.30
CA ILE A 74 -16.77 5.69 17.05
C ILE A 74 -18.08 4.88 16.98
N ARG A 75 -18.01 3.63 16.48
CA ARG A 75 -19.16 2.71 16.55
C ARG A 75 -19.57 2.45 18.02
N TYR A 76 -18.59 2.25 18.88
CA TYR A 76 -18.84 2.05 20.31
C TYR A 76 -19.36 3.34 20.98
N TRP A 77 -18.80 4.50 20.65
CA TRP A 77 -19.33 5.80 21.04
C TRP A 77 -20.82 5.95 20.69
N ASN A 78 -21.21 5.65 19.46
CA ASN A 78 -22.62 5.69 19.04
C ASN A 78 -23.52 4.75 19.85
N LYS A 79 -23.00 3.61 20.32
CA LYS A 79 -23.72 2.71 21.21
C LYS A 79 -23.87 3.32 22.61
N LEU A 80 -22.79 3.89 23.17
CA LEU A 80 -22.80 4.47 24.50
C LEU A 80 -23.74 5.66 24.63
N LEU A 81 -23.94 6.43 23.56
CA LEU A 81 -24.93 7.51 23.54
C LEU A 81 -26.37 7.02 23.75
N LYS A 82 -26.67 5.77 23.40
CA LYS A 82 -28.00 5.16 23.50
C LYS A 82 -28.21 4.29 24.76
N VAL A 83 -27.20 4.17 25.62
CA VAL A 83 -27.28 3.35 26.83
C VAL A 83 -28.17 4.05 27.86
N ASP A 84 -29.02 3.25 28.51
CA ASP A 84 -29.90 3.72 29.57
C ASP A 84 -29.13 4.37 30.72
N VAL A 85 -29.66 5.47 31.26
CA VAL A 85 -29.03 6.29 32.31
C VAL A 85 -28.78 5.51 33.60
N ASN A 86 -29.56 4.48 33.88
CA ASN A 86 -29.48 3.67 35.10
C ASN A 86 -28.38 2.61 35.05
N ARG A 87 -27.71 2.44 33.89
CA ARG A 87 -26.62 1.46 33.75
C ARG A 87 -25.29 2.03 34.25
N ILE A 88 -24.53 1.23 34.98
CA ILE A 88 -23.18 1.56 35.45
C ILE A 88 -22.28 2.01 34.26
N LEU A 89 -22.43 1.33 33.11
CA LEU A 89 -21.70 1.69 31.91
C LEU A 89 -21.93 3.13 31.45
N LYS A 90 -23.16 3.63 31.61
CA LYS A 90 -23.51 5.03 31.32
C LYS A 90 -22.88 5.99 32.31
N CYS A 91 -22.88 5.67 33.60
CA CYS A 91 -22.23 6.47 34.64
C CYS A 91 -20.72 6.61 34.36
N VAL A 92 -20.04 5.51 34.01
CA VAL A 92 -18.61 5.51 33.66
C VAL A 92 -18.36 6.34 32.39
N PHE A 93 -19.18 6.20 31.36
CA PHE A 93 -19.07 6.97 30.12
C PHE A 93 -19.26 8.48 30.37
N ASP A 94 -20.27 8.86 31.14
CA ASP A 94 -20.52 10.27 31.46
C ASP A 94 -19.42 10.84 32.35
N TYR A 95 -18.90 10.09 33.32
CA TYR A 95 -17.73 10.47 34.11
C TYR A 95 -16.51 10.72 33.20
N ASP A 96 -16.17 9.80 32.32
CA ASP A 96 -15.01 9.92 31.38
C ASP A 96 -15.18 11.14 30.44
N THR A 97 -16.39 11.37 29.91
CA THR A 97 -16.67 12.52 29.03
C THR A 97 -16.59 13.85 29.76
N ASN A 98 -17.01 13.93 31.05
CA ASN A 98 -16.99 15.15 31.85
C ASN A 98 -15.58 15.46 32.39
N THR A 99 -14.78 14.44 32.70
CA THR A 99 -13.39 14.59 33.17
C THR A 99 -12.37 14.75 32.06
N CYS A 100 -12.73 14.47 30.81
CA CYS A 100 -11.86 14.56 29.61
C CYS A 100 -11.22 15.96 29.45
N ASN A 101 -11.81 17.02 30.00
CA ASN A 101 -11.27 18.38 29.98
C ASN A 101 -10.15 18.62 31.01
N ASN A 102 -9.93 17.70 31.97
CA ASN A 102 -9.01 17.82 33.08
C ASN A 102 -7.73 17.01 32.95
N ASN A 103 -7.04 17.07 31.79
CA ASN A 103 -5.67 16.53 31.56
C ASN A 103 -5.49 15.00 31.50
N PHE A 104 -6.52 14.18 31.48
CA PHE A 104 -6.35 12.73 31.23
C PHE A 104 -6.10 12.42 29.75
N LYS A 105 -4.83 12.43 29.34
CA LYS A 105 -4.39 12.22 27.94
C LYS A 105 -4.73 10.84 27.34
N CYS A 106 -5.24 9.90 28.11
CA CYS A 106 -5.41 8.50 27.68
C CYS A 106 -6.83 7.96 27.87
N SER A 107 -7.86 8.81 28.05
CA SER A 107 -9.23 8.32 28.20
C SER A 107 -9.87 7.95 26.87
N PHE A 108 -10.90 7.09 26.92
CA PHE A 108 -11.70 6.75 25.74
C PHE A 108 -12.33 8.02 25.14
N ALA A 109 -12.95 8.86 25.98
CA ALA A 109 -13.61 10.10 25.54
C ALA A 109 -12.62 11.06 24.86
N ASN A 110 -11.38 11.18 25.36
CA ASN A 110 -10.36 12.02 24.73
C ASN A 110 -9.93 11.49 23.36
N ASN A 111 -9.76 10.17 23.21
CA ASN A 111 -9.46 9.57 21.93
C ASN A 111 -10.60 9.80 20.93
N VAL A 112 -11.86 9.61 21.34
CA VAL A 112 -13.04 9.91 20.52
C VAL A 112 -13.08 11.38 20.11
N LYS A 113 -12.87 12.30 21.08
CA LYS A 113 -12.81 13.74 20.83
C LYS A 113 -11.78 14.07 19.77
N GLN A 114 -10.58 13.52 19.89
CA GLN A 114 -9.51 13.74 18.92
C GLN A 114 -9.86 13.19 17.53
N ILE A 115 -10.35 11.95 17.43
CA ILE A 115 -10.78 11.37 16.16
C ILE A 115 -11.83 12.26 15.47
N LEU A 116 -12.82 12.75 16.22
CA LEU A 116 -13.88 13.58 15.65
C LEU A 116 -13.39 14.98 15.28
N CYS A 117 -12.52 15.59 16.08
CA CYS A 117 -11.93 16.89 15.76
C CYS A 117 -11.05 16.82 14.51
N ASP A 118 -10.16 15.81 14.42
CA ASP A 118 -9.25 15.62 13.28
C ASP A 118 -10.00 15.39 11.95
N ASN A 119 -11.26 14.94 12.01
CA ASN A 119 -12.09 14.68 10.84
C ASN A 119 -13.23 15.70 10.64
N GLY A 120 -13.17 16.86 11.29
CA GLY A 120 -14.15 17.94 11.11
C GLY A 120 -15.51 17.70 11.77
N MET A 121 -15.62 16.69 12.65
CA MET A 121 -16.88 16.30 13.31
C MET A 121 -16.94 16.74 14.79
N LYS A 122 -16.26 17.83 15.14
CA LYS A 122 -16.22 18.37 16.52
C LYS A 122 -17.63 18.59 17.11
N ALA A 123 -18.57 19.05 16.30
CA ALA A 123 -19.95 19.29 16.72
C ALA A 123 -20.64 18.02 17.24
N ASN A 124 -20.38 16.87 16.62
CA ASN A 124 -20.93 15.58 17.09
C ASN A 124 -20.46 15.22 18.49
N TYR A 125 -19.18 15.50 18.80
CA TYR A 125 -18.67 15.28 20.17
C TYR A 125 -19.30 16.22 21.19
N VAL A 126 -19.32 17.52 20.88
CA VAL A 126 -19.81 18.56 21.79
C VAL A 126 -21.31 18.38 22.14
N ASN A 127 -22.09 18.10 21.09
CA ASN A 127 -23.55 17.94 21.24
C ASN A 127 -23.97 16.49 21.54
N LYS A 128 -23.02 15.58 21.80
CA LYS A 128 -23.27 14.14 22.03
C LYS A 128 -24.20 13.53 20.95
N LEU A 129 -23.93 13.85 19.67
CA LEU A 129 -24.71 13.35 18.53
C LEU A 129 -24.05 12.12 17.91
N PRO A 130 -24.83 11.15 17.43
CA PRO A 130 -24.29 10.00 16.72
C PRO A 130 -23.59 10.43 15.42
N VAL A 131 -22.55 9.67 15.05
CA VAL A 131 -21.72 9.91 13.87
C VAL A 131 -22.11 8.92 12.76
N ASP A 132 -22.24 9.41 11.54
CA ASP A 132 -22.34 8.54 10.36
C ASP A 132 -21.01 7.83 10.11
N LEU A 133 -21.01 6.51 10.32
CA LEU A 133 -19.82 5.66 10.17
C LEU A 133 -19.37 5.52 8.70
N ASN A 134 -20.27 5.68 7.73
CA ASN A 134 -19.90 5.59 6.31
C ASN A 134 -19.17 6.87 5.88
N ASN A 135 -19.65 8.01 6.31
CA ASN A 135 -18.95 9.28 6.09
C ASN A 135 -17.58 9.28 6.75
N LEU A 136 -17.48 8.85 8.02
CA LEU A 136 -16.19 8.74 8.72
C LEU A 136 -15.21 7.80 8.00
N LYS A 137 -15.65 6.62 7.53
CA LYS A 137 -14.80 5.68 6.77
C LYS A 137 -14.26 6.33 5.50
N ASN A 138 -15.11 7.05 4.76
CA ASN A 138 -14.71 7.72 3.54
C ASN A 138 -13.66 8.81 3.82
N LEU A 139 -13.87 9.64 4.85
CA LEU A 139 -12.90 10.66 5.24
C LEU A 139 -11.56 10.07 5.67
N LEU A 140 -11.58 9.03 6.51
CA LEU A 140 -10.36 8.33 6.95
C LEU A 140 -9.61 7.70 5.77
N PHE A 141 -10.32 7.15 4.79
CA PHE A 141 -9.69 6.61 3.58
C PHE A 141 -9.11 7.70 2.68
N GLN A 142 -9.80 8.82 2.51
CA GLN A 142 -9.30 9.98 1.77
C GLN A 142 -8.04 10.57 2.42
N ASN A 143 -8.02 10.68 3.75
CA ASN A 143 -6.85 11.14 4.49
C ASN A 143 -5.67 10.15 4.31
N GLN A 144 -5.91 8.84 4.41
CA GLN A 144 -4.91 7.81 4.14
C GLN A 144 -4.35 7.92 2.72
N MET A 145 -5.21 8.22 1.74
CA MET A 145 -4.78 8.38 0.34
C MET A 145 -3.89 9.61 0.17
N LYS A 146 -4.24 10.75 0.78
CA LYS A 146 -3.40 11.96 0.75
C LYS A 146 -2.05 11.73 1.41
N GLU A 147 -2.04 11.17 2.63
CA GLU A 147 -0.79 10.83 3.34
C GLU A 147 0.10 9.90 2.49
N TRP A 148 -0.50 8.94 1.80
CA TRP A 148 0.24 8.03 0.93
C TRP A 148 0.83 8.76 -0.29
N GLN A 149 0.07 9.67 -0.93
CA GLN A 149 0.53 10.48 -2.05
C GLN A 149 1.71 11.37 -1.65
N ASP A 150 1.58 12.09 -0.54
CA ASP A 150 2.64 12.96 -0.03
C ASP A 150 3.93 12.18 0.28
N HIS A 151 3.78 10.97 0.83
CA HIS A 151 4.94 10.16 1.20
C HIS A 151 5.60 9.44 0.03
N ILE A 152 4.85 9.03 -1.02
CA ILE A 152 5.44 8.27 -2.13
C ILE A 152 6.35 9.13 -2.99
N GLU A 153 6.02 10.40 -3.18
CA GLU A 153 6.80 11.37 -3.97
C GLU A 153 8.18 11.62 -3.36
N HIS A 154 8.30 11.50 -2.04
CA HIS A 154 9.56 11.72 -1.30
C HIS A 154 10.38 10.44 -1.11
N LYS A 155 10.04 9.32 -1.78
CA LYS A 155 10.76 8.05 -1.68
C LYS A 155 11.51 7.70 -2.97
N PRO A 156 12.83 8.02 -3.09
CA PRO A 156 13.60 7.78 -4.31
C PRO A 156 13.53 6.34 -4.83
N LYS A 157 13.36 5.37 -3.95
CA LYS A 157 13.20 3.96 -4.30
C LYS A 157 11.90 3.66 -5.05
N LEU A 158 10.88 4.51 -4.90
CA LEU A 158 9.57 4.37 -5.52
C LEU A 158 9.36 5.33 -6.71
N ASN A 159 10.42 5.98 -7.20
CA ASN A 159 10.32 6.93 -8.31
C ASN A 159 9.68 6.31 -9.55
N PHE A 160 10.03 5.05 -9.88
CA PHE A 160 9.39 4.35 -10.99
C PHE A 160 7.88 4.17 -10.75
N LEU A 161 7.47 3.76 -9.54
CA LEU A 161 6.05 3.61 -9.20
C LEU A 161 5.31 4.94 -9.22
N SER A 162 5.86 5.98 -8.60
CA SER A 162 5.22 7.31 -8.51
C SER A 162 5.05 7.99 -9.86
N SER A 163 5.86 7.64 -10.87
CA SER A 163 5.76 8.22 -12.21
C SER A 163 4.44 7.89 -12.92
N PHE A 164 3.78 6.78 -12.60
CA PHE A 164 2.53 6.35 -13.25
C PHE A 164 1.38 6.00 -12.29
N LYS A 165 1.62 6.01 -10.97
CA LYS A 165 0.60 5.72 -9.95
C LYS A 165 0.46 6.89 -8.97
N SER A 166 -0.70 7.53 -9.00
CA SER A 166 -1.02 8.72 -8.18
C SER A 166 -2.02 8.46 -7.05
N SER A 167 -2.57 7.24 -6.91
CA SER A 167 -3.61 6.97 -5.92
C SER A 167 -3.53 5.55 -5.35
N LEU A 168 -4.03 5.38 -4.13
CA LEU A 168 -4.28 4.05 -3.56
C LEU A 168 -5.37 3.35 -4.38
N GLY A 169 -5.03 2.20 -4.93
CA GLY A 169 -5.99 1.46 -5.75
C GLY A 169 -5.52 0.02 -5.97
N LYS A 170 -6.50 -0.90 -5.99
CA LYS A 170 -6.24 -2.31 -6.25
C LYS A 170 -5.73 -2.51 -7.68
N GLU A 171 -4.50 -3.02 -7.81
CA GLU A 171 -3.84 -3.17 -9.11
C GLU A 171 -4.29 -4.42 -9.87
N LYS A 172 -4.42 -4.28 -11.19
CA LYS A 172 -4.92 -5.37 -12.05
C LYS A 172 -4.07 -6.62 -11.99
N TYR A 173 -2.73 -6.50 -11.92
CA TYR A 173 -1.84 -7.66 -11.91
C TYR A 173 -2.06 -8.56 -10.68
N LEU A 174 -2.57 -8.03 -9.58
CA LEU A 174 -2.91 -8.79 -8.38
C LEU A 174 -4.21 -9.59 -8.54
N MET A 175 -5.09 -9.17 -9.45
CA MET A 175 -6.40 -9.80 -9.67
C MET A 175 -6.39 -10.83 -10.79
N LEU A 176 -5.42 -10.76 -11.67
CA LEU A 176 -5.33 -11.66 -12.82
C LEU A 176 -4.80 -13.03 -12.40
N ASN A 177 -5.26 -14.06 -13.06
CA ASN A 177 -4.69 -15.40 -12.93
C ASN A 177 -3.37 -15.48 -13.69
N ILE A 178 -2.30 -15.00 -13.06
CA ILE A 178 -0.89 -15.12 -13.46
C ILE A 178 -0.12 -15.87 -12.38
N SER A 179 1.05 -16.38 -12.69
CA SER A 179 1.82 -17.18 -11.74
C SER A 179 2.30 -16.30 -10.56
N ARG A 180 2.48 -16.92 -9.38
CA ARG A 180 3.02 -16.25 -8.20
C ARG A 180 4.40 -15.62 -8.47
N TYR A 181 5.20 -16.25 -9.34
CA TYR A 181 6.49 -15.73 -9.75
C TYR A 181 6.35 -14.43 -10.58
N GLU A 182 5.39 -14.37 -11.49
CA GLU A 182 5.08 -13.17 -12.27
C GLU A 182 4.55 -12.03 -11.38
N ILE A 183 3.68 -12.35 -10.40
CA ILE A 183 3.25 -11.36 -9.40
C ILE A 183 4.46 -10.81 -8.65
N SER A 184 5.36 -11.68 -8.20
CA SER A 184 6.56 -11.28 -7.47
C SER A 184 7.45 -10.36 -8.30
N LEU A 185 7.71 -10.70 -9.56
CA LEU A 185 8.54 -9.88 -10.46
C LEU A 185 7.93 -8.51 -10.72
N LEU A 186 6.63 -8.45 -11.02
CA LEU A 186 5.94 -7.18 -11.23
C LEU A 186 5.92 -6.32 -9.96
N SER A 187 5.69 -6.93 -8.80
CA SER A 187 5.74 -6.22 -7.51
C SER A 187 7.14 -5.70 -7.21
N GLN A 188 8.17 -6.54 -7.41
CA GLN A 188 9.56 -6.14 -7.18
C GLN A 188 9.97 -4.99 -8.11
N LEU A 189 9.58 -5.06 -9.38
CA LEU A 189 9.83 -4.00 -10.35
C LEU A 189 9.17 -2.69 -9.92
N ARG A 190 7.88 -2.73 -9.56
CA ARG A 190 7.13 -1.55 -9.11
C ARG A 190 7.71 -0.90 -7.85
N TYR A 191 8.21 -1.72 -6.93
CA TYR A 191 8.69 -1.23 -5.63
C TYR A 191 10.18 -0.89 -5.61
N GLY A 192 10.85 -0.91 -6.77
CA GLY A 192 12.27 -0.60 -6.90
C GLY A 192 13.17 -1.58 -6.13
N ILE A 193 12.78 -2.84 -6.06
CA ILE A 193 13.52 -3.91 -5.36
C ILE A 193 13.86 -5.10 -6.26
N LEU A 194 13.60 -4.98 -7.55
CA LEU A 194 14.14 -5.95 -8.51
C LEU A 194 15.67 -5.84 -8.48
N PRO A 195 16.43 -6.95 -8.41
CA PRO A 195 17.88 -6.92 -8.26
C PRO A 195 18.60 -6.46 -9.55
N LEU A 196 18.29 -5.24 -9.97
CA LEU A 196 19.00 -4.46 -10.99
C LEU A 196 20.23 -3.79 -10.38
N ARG A 197 21.14 -3.25 -11.22
CA ARG A 197 22.33 -2.56 -10.71
C ARG A 197 21.98 -1.36 -9.82
N VAL A 198 20.89 -0.66 -10.12
CA VAL A 198 20.40 0.44 -9.29
C VAL A 198 20.12 0.01 -7.84
N GLU A 199 19.63 -1.20 -7.63
CA GLU A 199 19.38 -1.75 -6.28
C GLU A 199 20.59 -2.51 -5.72
N THR A 200 21.24 -3.38 -6.50
CA THR A 200 22.39 -4.17 -6.01
C THR A 200 23.60 -3.31 -5.69
N GLY A 201 23.86 -2.26 -6.45
CA GLY A 201 24.93 -1.30 -6.18
C GLY A 201 24.72 -0.50 -4.91
N ARG A 202 23.46 -0.31 -4.47
CA ARG A 202 23.15 0.32 -3.19
C ARG A 202 23.72 -0.47 -2.01
N PHE A 203 23.63 -1.80 -2.05
CA PHE A 203 24.20 -2.66 -1.00
C PHE A 203 25.73 -2.67 -0.98
N ARG A 204 26.37 -2.22 -2.07
CA ARG A 204 27.83 -2.09 -2.19
C ARG A 204 28.31 -0.66 -1.97
N ASN A 205 27.43 0.26 -1.56
CA ASN A 205 27.69 1.68 -1.39
C ASN A 205 28.23 2.38 -2.67
N GLU A 206 27.91 1.84 -3.86
CA GLU A 206 28.27 2.44 -5.14
C GLU A 206 27.45 3.73 -5.35
N LYS A 207 28.05 4.76 -5.96
CA LYS A 207 27.32 5.95 -6.42
C LYS A 207 26.29 5.54 -7.48
N ARG A 208 25.19 6.30 -7.61
CA ARG A 208 24.15 5.95 -8.58
C ARG A 208 24.68 5.87 -10.01
N ASP A 209 25.52 6.82 -10.38
CA ASP A 209 26.06 6.96 -11.74
C ASP A 209 27.00 5.80 -12.12
N ASP A 210 27.58 5.12 -11.13
CA ASP A 210 28.46 3.95 -11.33
C ASP A 210 27.69 2.63 -11.47
N ARG A 211 26.37 2.64 -11.30
CA ARG A 211 25.53 1.43 -11.37
C ARG A 211 25.10 1.10 -12.80
N LEU A 212 26.10 0.99 -13.67
CA LEU A 212 25.90 0.79 -15.11
C LEU A 212 25.38 -0.61 -15.43
N CYS A 213 24.66 -0.73 -16.55
CA CYS A 213 24.15 -1.98 -17.04
C CYS A 213 25.28 -2.90 -17.53
N ASN A 214 25.34 -4.12 -17.02
CA ASN A 214 26.33 -5.12 -17.43
C ASN A 214 25.87 -5.96 -18.65
N MET A 215 24.61 -5.77 -19.10
CA MET A 215 24.03 -6.57 -20.19
C MET A 215 24.23 -5.92 -21.56
N CYS A 216 24.25 -4.61 -21.62
CA CYS A 216 24.48 -3.86 -22.85
C CYS A 216 25.75 -3.00 -22.76
N LYS A 217 26.22 -2.50 -23.89
CA LYS A 217 27.44 -1.65 -23.98
C LYS A 217 27.14 -0.15 -23.97
N ASN A 218 25.91 0.25 -23.58
CA ASN A 218 25.47 1.64 -23.71
C ASN A 218 25.97 2.56 -22.59
N ASN A 219 26.65 2.04 -21.57
CA ASN A 219 27.10 2.79 -20.39
C ASN A 219 25.96 3.59 -19.71
N GLU A 220 24.74 3.03 -19.70
CA GLU A 220 23.59 3.62 -19.01
C GLU A 220 23.38 2.95 -17.63
N ILE A 221 22.82 3.70 -16.68
CA ILE A 221 22.42 3.17 -15.37
C ILE A 221 21.34 2.09 -15.59
N GLU A 222 21.53 0.90 -14.97
CA GLU A 222 20.53 -0.17 -15.03
C GLU A 222 19.44 0.10 -13.97
N ASP A 223 18.52 1.00 -14.30
CA ASP A 223 17.26 1.25 -13.58
C ASP A 223 16.09 0.50 -14.25
N GLU A 224 14.89 0.66 -13.70
CA GLU A 224 13.67 -0.01 -14.17
C GLU A 224 13.33 0.41 -15.62
N GLU A 225 13.52 1.68 -15.97
CA GLU A 225 13.25 2.17 -17.32
C GLU A 225 14.26 1.65 -18.34
N HIS A 226 15.56 1.65 -17.99
CA HIS A 226 16.58 1.05 -18.84
C HIS A 226 16.30 -0.42 -19.08
N PHE A 227 16.04 -1.19 -18.01
CA PHE A 227 15.74 -2.61 -18.09
C PHE A 227 14.52 -2.92 -18.98
N LEU A 228 13.46 -2.13 -18.87
CA LEU A 228 12.23 -2.36 -19.63
C LEU A 228 12.27 -1.83 -21.06
N TYR A 229 12.82 -0.64 -21.28
CA TYR A 229 12.55 0.13 -22.49
C TYR A 229 13.79 0.49 -23.31
N ARG A 230 14.98 0.62 -22.70
CA ARG A 230 16.16 1.14 -23.39
C ARG A 230 17.24 0.11 -23.66
N CYS A 231 17.40 -0.89 -22.78
CA CYS A 231 18.47 -1.88 -22.91
C CYS A 231 18.42 -2.62 -24.25
N THR A 232 19.50 -2.54 -25.02
CA THR A 232 19.62 -3.21 -26.34
C THR A 232 19.69 -4.72 -26.23
N PHE A 233 20.11 -5.25 -25.09
CA PHE A 233 20.15 -6.70 -24.84
C PHE A 233 18.78 -7.38 -24.86
N TYR A 234 17.70 -6.61 -24.63
CA TYR A 234 16.32 -7.12 -24.61
C TYR A 234 15.49 -6.61 -25.80
N SER A 235 16.12 -6.13 -26.88
CA SER A 235 15.42 -5.54 -28.04
C SER A 235 14.42 -6.50 -28.68
N GLU A 236 14.81 -7.76 -28.89
CA GLU A 236 13.95 -8.78 -29.52
C GLU A 236 12.68 -9.06 -28.69
N GLU A 237 12.81 -9.26 -27.38
CA GLU A 237 11.69 -9.53 -26.50
C GLU A 237 10.76 -8.30 -26.41
N ARG A 238 11.34 -7.10 -26.49
CA ARG A 238 10.59 -5.84 -26.48
C ARG A 238 9.81 -5.64 -27.76
N GLU A 239 10.39 -5.92 -28.91
CA GLU A 239 9.70 -5.89 -30.21
C GLU A 239 8.54 -6.87 -30.24
N GLN A 240 8.74 -8.09 -29.74
CA GLN A 240 7.66 -9.07 -29.60
C GLN A 240 6.52 -8.57 -28.70
N LEU A 241 6.83 -7.85 -27.61
CA LEU A 241 5.81 -7.22 -26.75
C LEU A 241 5.06 -6.15 -27.53
N TYR A 242 5.75 -5.23 -28.20
CA TYR A 242 5.13 -4.13 -28.95
C TYR A 242 4.26 -4.64 -30.09
N ASN A 243 4.70 -5.64 -30.82
CA ASN A 243 3.89 -6.29 -31.87
C ASN A 243 2.61 -6.92 -31.32
N LYS A 244 2.69 -7.62 -30.16
CA LYS A 244 1.52 -8.23 -29.49
C LYS A 244 0.54 -7.22 -28.90
N THR A 245 1.04 -6.08 -28.48
CA THR A 245 0.21 -5.03 -27.84
C THR A 245 -0.19 -3.92 -28.79
N LYS A 246 0.37 -3.91 -30.02
CA LYS A 246 0.23 -2.83 -31.01
C LYS A 246 0.60 -1.46 -30.40
N MET A 247 1.57 -1.45 -29.49
CA MET A 247 1.99 -0.25 -28.77
C MET A 247 2.86 0.63 -29.66
N SER A 248 2.55 1.92 -29.72
CA SER A 248 3.36 2.89 -30.45
C SER A 248 4.73 3.11 -29.79
N ASN A 249 5.78 3.18 -30.60
CA ASN A 249 7.13 3.55 -30.14
C ASN A 249 7.22 5.01 -29.69
N GLN A 250 6.28 5.87 -30.10
CA GLN A 250 6.27 7.30 -29.79
C GLN A 250 5.87 7.61 -28.33
N LEU A 251 5.24 6.66 -27.61
CA LEU A 251 4.85 6.83 -26.22
C LEU A 251 6.10 6.95 -25.33
N ASN A 252 6.03 7.84 -24.34
CA ASN A 252 7.07 7.95 -23.31
C ASN A 252 7.05 6.76 -22.33
N SER A 253 8.07 6.62 -21.48
CA SER A 253 8.21 5.50 -20.53
C SER A 253 7.06 5.42 -19.53
N THR A 254 6.57 6.55 -19.07
CA THR A 254 5.45 6.65 -18.12
C THR A 254 4.14 6.16 -18.74
N GLU A 255 3.83 6.60 -19.97
CA GLU A 255 2.64 6.17 -20.71
C GLU A 255 2.68 4.69 -21.03
N LYS A 256 3.85 4.18 -21.47
CA LYS A 256 4.07 2.74 -21.69
C LYS A 256 3.81 1.96 -20.41
N SER A 257 4.39 2.38 -19.29
CA SER A 257 4.19 1.74 -17.99
C SER A 257 2.70 1.73 -17.59
N LYS A 258 2.01 2.85 -17.74
CA LYS A 258 0.59 2.95 -17.44
C LYS A 258 -0.26 1.97 -18.25
N LEU A 259 -0.02 1.88 -19.57
CA LEU A 259 -0.73 0.94 -20.45
C LEU A 259 -0.41 -0.52 -20.12
N LEU A 260 0.88 -0.83 -19.88
CA LEU A 260 1.32 -2.19 -19.59
C LEU A 260 0.76 -2.71 -18.26
N PHE A 261 0.67 -1.87 -17.24
CA PHE A 261 0.09 -2.25 -15.95
C PHE A 261 -1.44 -2.20 -15.91
N THR A 262 -2.11 -1.62 -16.92
CA THR A 262 -3.58 -1.51 -16.94
C THR A 262 -4.24 -2.36 -18.02
N GLN A 263 -3.76 -2.32 -19.26
CA GLN A 263 -4.39 -3.00 -20.39
C GLN A 263 -3.71 -4.31 -20.76
N TYR A 264 -2.38 -4.34 -20.78
CA TYR A 264 -1.60 -5.44 -21.31
C TYR A 264 -0.85 -6.27 -20.24
N VAL A 265 -1.42 -6.35 -19.05
CA VAL A 265 -0.77 -6.91 -17.86
C VAL A 265 -0.24 -8.34 -18.06
N ARG A 266 -1.01 -9.21 -18.74
CA ARG A 266 -0.58 -10.61 -18.98
C ARG A 266 0.62 -10.71 -19.94
N GLN A 267 0.59 -9.91 -21.01
CA GLN A 267 1.69 -9.84 -21.97
C GLN A 267 2.93 -9.24 -21.30
N PHE A 268 2.74 -8.21 -20.53
CA PHE A 268 3.79 -7.55 -19.76
C PHE A 268 4.43 -8.47 -18.72
N ALA A 269 3.63 -9.21 -17.95
CA ALA A 269 4.13 -10.17 -16.96
C ALA A 269 5.04 -11.23 -17.62
N LYS A 270 4.63 -11.76 -18.77
CA LYS A 270 5.45 -12.71 -19.56
C LYS A 270 6.74 -12.07 -20.06
N TYR A 271 6.66 -10.84 -20.58
CA TYR A 271 7.83 -10.10 -21.03
C TYR A 271 8.83 -9.89 -19.89
N VAL A 272 8.40 -9.32 -18.77
CA VAL A 272 9.26 -9.09 -17.58
C VAL A 272 9.92 -10.40 -17.12
N LYS A 273 9.15 -11.49 -17.08
CA LYS A 273 9.66 -12.80 -16.70
C LYS A 273 10.75 -13.27 -17.69
N ASN A 274 10.53 -13.16 -18.99
CA ASN A 274 11.47 -13.61 -20.01
C ASN A 274 12.80 -12.84 -19.96
N ILE A 275 12.72 -11.49 -19.92
CA ILE A 275 13.94 -10.66 -19.86
C ILE A 275 14.68 -10.83 -18.53
N TYR A 276 13.96 -11.04 -17.42
CA TYR A 276 14.58 -11.30 -16.13
C TYR A 276 15.29 -12.67 -16.07
N ILE A 277 14.69 -13.72 -16.63
CA ILE A 277 15.34 -15.03 -16.75
C ILE A 277 16.57 -14.94 -17.64
N LYS A 278 16.47 -14.27 -18.81
CA LYS A 278 17.61 -14.04 -19.72
C LYS A 278 18.75 -13.32 -18.99
N ARG A 279 18.45 -12.25 -18.25
CA ARG A 279 19.41 -11.53 -17.43
C ARG A 279 20.09 -12.43 -16.39
N ARG A 280 19.29 -13.16 -15.63
CA ARG A 280 19.82 -14.07 -14.59
C ARG A 280 20.76 -15.13 -15.13
N ASN A 281 20.41 -15.72 -16.27
CA ASN A 281 21.26 -16.73 -16.92
C ASN A 281 22.60 -16.18 -17.42
N CYS A 282 22.70 -14.88 -17.70
CA CYS A 282 23.97 -14.25 -18.06
C CYS A 282 24.84 -13.87 -16.84
N ILE A 283 24.24 -13.58 -15.69
CA ILE A 283 24.97 -13.18 -14.49
C ILE A 283 25.59 -14.39 -13.76
N TYR A 284 24.91 -15.54 -13.81
CA TYR A 284 25.29 -16.74 -13.06
C TYR A 284 25.95 -17.82 -13.97
N LYS A 285 26.40 -17.47 -15.16
CA LYS A 285 27.36 -18.20 -15.97
C LYS A 285 28.78 -17.75 -15.62
#